data_110408a45ecd69ea1fd2ef35ec22a0bb
#
_entry.id   110408a45ecd69ea1fd2ef35ec22a0bb
#
_cell.length_a   1.000
_cell.length_b   1.000
_cell.length_c   1.000
_cell.angle_alpha   90.00
_cell.angle_beta   90.00
_cell.angle_gamma   90.00
#
_symmetry.space_group_name_H-M   'P 1'
#
loop_
_entity.id
_entity.type
_entity.pdbx_description
1 polymer ?
#
loop_
_entity_poly.entity_id
_entity_poly.type
_entity_poly.pdbx_seq_one_letter_code
_entity_poly.pdbx_strand_id
1 'polypeptide(L)' 'MQVEFHGRDHNCSIEVEVGITIRQALETANILPSTVVVSFDNRILPHNTVLQDDVKLLVTTVSSGG' A
#
# COMPACT_ATOMS: atom_id res chain seq x y z
N MET A 1 -6.19 -7.04 -10.86
CA MET A 1 -5.30 -5.89 -11.03
C MET A 1 -4.01 -6.09 -10.26
N GLN A 2 -2.96 -5.47 -10.71
CA GLN A 2 -1.66 -5.59 -10.08
C GLN A 2 -1.37 -4.35 -9.25
N VAL A 3 -1.01 -4.55 -8.00
CA VAL A 3 -0.61 -3.46 -7.11
C VAL A 3 0.86 -3.64 -6.78
N GLU A 4 1.65 -2.61 -7.08
CA GLU A 4 3.07 -2.65 -6.80
C GLU A 4 3.36 -1.72 -5.63
N PHE A 5 4.04 -2.25 -4.63
CA PHE A 5 4.50 -1.45 -3.50
C PHE A 5 6.00 -1.24 -3.65
N HIS A 6 6.44 0.00 -3.49
CA HIS A 6 7.86 0.30 -3.52
C HIS A 6 8.18 1.26 -2.39
N GLY A 7 9.43 1.30 -2.02
CA GLY A 7 9.86 2.17 -0.94
C GLY A 7 11.19 1.69 -0.38
N ARG A 8 11.56 2.29 0.72
CA ARG A 8 12.85 1.98 1.34
C ARG A 8 12.90 0.57 1.90
N ASP A 9 11.82 0.14 2.54
CA ASP A 9 11.79 -1.13 3.25
C ASP A 9 10.92 -2.19 2.57
N HIS A 10 10.16 -1.79 1.58
CA HIS A 10 9.21 -2.70 0.93
C HIS A 10 9.30 -2.53 -0.58
N ASN A 11 9.45 -3.65 -1.27
CA ASN A 11 9.46 -3.68 -2.74
C ASN A 11 8.84 -4.99 -3.15
N CYS A 12 7.58 -4.97 -3.52
CA CYS A 12 6.88 -6.18 -3.95
C CYS A 12 5.70 -5.80 -4.83
N SER A 13 5.19 -6.78 -5.55
CA SER A 13 3.96 -6.60 -6.32
C SER A 13 3.04 -7.76 -6.02
N ILE A 14 1.74 -7.47 -6.02
CA ILE A 14 0.72 -8.46 -5.74
C ILE A 14 -0.38 -8.36 -6.77
N GLU A 15 -1.07 -9.47 -6.95
CA GLU A 15 -2.24 -9.54 -7.81
C GLU A 15 -3.46 -9.61 -6.92
N VAL A 16 -4.38 -8.69 -7.09
CA VAL A 16 -5.58 -8.59 -6.24
C VAL A 16 -6.80 -8.25 -7.09
N GLU A 17 -7.95 -8.40 -6.51
CA GLU A 17 -9.20 -8.06 -7.18
C GLU A 17 -9.43 -6.56 -7.17
N VAL A 18 -10.09 -6.08 -8.21
CA VAL A 18 -10.52 -4.70 -8.30
C VAL A 18 -11.53 -4.43 -7.20
N GLY A 19 -11.41 -3.30 -6.55
CA GLY A 19 -12.36 -2.89 -5.51
C GLY A 19 -11.88 -3.12 -4.09
N ILE A 20 -10.69 -3.69 -3.91
CA ILE A 20 -10.15 -3.83 -2.56
C ILE A 20 -9.58 -2.48 -2.08
N THR A 21 -9.40 -2.37 -0.77
CA THR A 21 -8.79 -1.20 -0.19
C THR A 21 -7.28 -1.35 -0.13
N ILE A 22 -6.60 -0.21 0.04
CA ILE A 22 -5.14 -0.22 0.24
C ILE A 22 -4.78 -1.09 1.45
N ARG A 23 -5.57 -1.01 2.52
CA ARG A 23 -5.33 -1.82 3.71
C ARG A 23 -5.34 -3.31 3.37
N GLN A 24 -6.33 -3.75 2.61
CA GLN A 24 -6.41 -5.15 2.19
C GLN A 24 -5.22 -5.54 1.32
N ALA A 25 -4.81 -4.64 0.43
CA ALA A 25 -3.64 -4.89 -0.40
C ALA A 25 -2.37 -5.01 0.43
N LEU A 26 -2.20 -4.14 1.43
CA LEU A 26 -1.06 -4.22 2.33
C LEU A 26 -1.05 -5.54 3.09
N GLU A 27 -2.19 -5.96 3.59
CA GLU A 27 -2.30 -7.22 4.30
C GLU A 27 -1.96 -8.40 3.40
N THR A 28 -2.42 -8.36 2.15
CA THR A 28 -2.08 -9.39 1.17
C THR A 28 -0.58 -9.45 0.92
N ALA A 29 0.08 -8.30 0.94
CA ALA A 29 1.54 -8.22 0.75
C ALA A 29 2.31 -8.51 2.05
N ASN A 30 1.60 -8.84 3.11
CA ASN A 30 2.21 -9.13 4.41
C ASN A 30 2.90 -7.91 5.02
N ILE A 31 2.31 -6.74 4.78
CA ILE A 31 2.79 -5.47 5.35
C ILE A 31 1.76 -5.02 6.38
N LEU A 32 2.22 -4.71 7.59
CA LEU A 32 1.32 -4.24 8.64
C LEU A 32 0.86 -2.81 8.31
N PRO A 33 -0.44 -2.61 8.08
CA PRO A 33 -0.92 -1.27 7.70
C PRO A 33 -0.61 -0.18 8.74
N SER A 34 -0.62 -0.54 10.01
CA SER A 34 -0.39 0.44 11.07
C SER A 34 1.04 0.97 11.13
N THR A 35 1.96 0.34 10.40
CA THR A 35 3.38 0.72 10.44
C THR A 35 3.80 1.55 9.24
N VAL A 36 2.91 1.78 8.29
CA VAL A 36 3.29 2.43 7.03
C VAL A 36 2.29 3.49 6.63
N VAL A 37 2.80 4.43 5.84
CA VAL A 37 2.01 5.42 5.14
C VAL A 37 2.14 5.13 3.66
N VAL A 38 1.03 5.15 2.95
CA VAL A 38 1.00 4.89 1.51
C VAL A 38 0.73 6.18 0.78
N SER A 39 1.51 6.43 -0.26
CA SER A 39 1.32 7.63 -1.07
C SER A 39 1.37 7.29 -2.55
N PHE A 40 0.73 8.13 -3.33
CA PHE A 40 0.69 8.03 -4.79
C PHE A 40 0.79 9.44 -5.35
N ASP A 41 1.75 9.65 -6.25
CA ASP A 41 1.94 10.94 -6.90
C ASP A 41 2.07 12.07 -5.88
N ASN A 42 2.88 11.84 -4.85
CA ASN A 42 3.16 12.79 -3.77
C ASN A 42 1.95 13.10 -2.89
N ARG A 43 0.93 12.27 -2.93
CA ARG A 43 -0.25 12.42 -2.06
C ARG A 43 -0.38 11.22 -1.16
N ILE A 44 -0.60 11.48 0.11
CA ILE A 44 -0.86 10.42 1.07
C ILE A 44 -2.29 9.93 0.85
N LEU A 45 -2.43 8.62 0.71
CA LEU A 45 -3.74 8.00 0.52
C LEU A 45 -4.15 7.29 1.80
N PRO A 46 -5.39 7.53 2.27
CA PRO A 46 -5.92 6.77 3.41
C PRO A 46 -5.96 5.28 3.10
N HIS A 47 -5.79 4.46 4.11
CA HIS A 47 -5.78 3.01 3.92
C HIS A 47 -7.14 2.45 3.49
N ASN A 48 -8.21 3.21 3.65
CA ASN A 48 -9.52 2.79 3.19
C ASN A 48 -9.81 3.22 1.74
N THR A 49 -8.81 3.76 1.05
CA THR A 49 -8.95 4.11 -0.35
C THR A 49 -9.17 2.84 -1.18
N VAL A 50 -10.19 2.86 -2.01
CA VAL A 50 -10.52 1.73 -2.87
C VAL A 50 -9.66 1.79 -4.12
N LEU A 51 -9.08 0.65 -4.50
CA LEU A 51 -8.24 0.55 -5.69
C LEU A 51 -9.04 -0.08 -6.82
N GLN A 52 -8.93 0.49 -8.01
CA GLN A 52 -9.72 0.04 -9.16
C GLN A 52 -8.88 -0.29 -10.39
N ASP A 53 -7.62 0.11 -10.41
CA ASP A 53 -6.72 -0.14 -11.53
C ASP A 53 -5.34 -0.51 -11.02
N ASP A 54 -4.54 -1.06 -11.91
CA ASP A 54 -3.13 -1.29 -11.60
C ASP A 54 -2.50 0.00 -11.11
N VAL A 55 -1.72 -0.10 -10.05
CA VAL A 55 -1.16 1.09 -9.44
C VAL A 55 0.17 0.75 -8.78
N LYS A 56 1.05 1.75 -8.76
CA LYS A 56 2.32 1.66 -8.06
C LYS A 56 2.29 2.64 -6.90
N LEU A 57 2.40 2.11 -5.70
CA LEU A 57 2.26 2.89 -4.48
C LEU A 57 3.58 2.98 -3.73
N LEU A 58 3.86 4.15 -3.21
CA LEU A 58 5.04 4.34 -2.35
C LEU A 58 4.65 4.02 -0.91
N VAL A 59 5.40 3.12 -0.31
CA VAL A 59 5.18 2.72 1.09
C VAL A 59 6.31 3.29 1.93
N THR A 60 5.96 4.11 2.89
CA THR A 60 6.93 4.70 3.81
C THR A 60 6.68 4.13 5.19
N THR A 61 7.69 3.48 5.75
CA THR A 61 7.60 2.97 7.10
C THR A 61 7.73 4.12 8.08
N VAL A 62 6.77 4.21 8.99
CA VAL A 62 6.83 5.23 10.04
C VAL A 62 7.02 4.51 11.36
N SER A 63 7.90 5.06 12.18
CA SER A 63 8.11 4.49 13.50
C SER A 63 6.85 4.71 14.33
N SER A 64 6.37 3.66 14.94
CA SER A 64 5.24 3.79 15.83
C SER A 64 5.62 4.43 17.16
N GLY A 65 6.87 4.76 17.33
CA GLY A 65 7.36 5.37 18.54
C GLY A 65 7.25 4.48 19.76
N GLY A 66 6.87 3.33 19.46
CA GLY A 66 6.55 2.41 20.50
C GLY A 66 7.68 1.98 21.29
#